data_d3027e9f4edb1a29b8223d8bf03fa69c
#
_entry.id   d3027e9f4edb1a29b8223d8bf03fa69c
#
_cell.length_a   1.000
_cell.length_b   1.000
_cell.length_c   1.000
_cell.angle_alpha   90.00
_cell.angle_beta   90.00
_cell.angle_gamma   90.00
#
_symmetry.space_group_name_H-M   'P 1'
#
loop_
_entity.id
_entity.type
_entity.pdbx_description
1 polymer ?
#
loop_
_entity_poly.entity_id
_entity_poly.type
_entity_poly.pdbx_seq_one_letter_code
_entity_poly.pdbx_strand_id
1 'polypeptide(L)'
;MSSVHVVLPDGVDDPERPSGGNVYDRRVCRGLAERGWSVLEGTAPGGWPAADRAARTRLRREVASMPDGAVVLVDGLVASAAPEVLAPAAGRLRLCVLLHLPLGATTHDDAVRTAERTVLVAAAAVLATSGWTRWWLLEHYRIRADRVHVAEPGVDPAPLVPGTGDGDRLLCVAALTPGKGHDTLLGALAEVGDLPWQCLCVGSLRRDPDLVDRLVRQARDHGVADRVHLVGPRTGDGLAASYADADLLVLASRFESYGMVVTEALARGLPVLVTAVGGLPATVGRLPDGTRPGLLVPPDDPVALARALRRWLVDPALRGSLREAARVRRTTLAGWDTTVDRVSRVLAEVAS
;
A
#
# COMPACT_ATOMS: atom_id res chain seq x y z
N MET A 1 12.82 -23.34 19.09
CA MET A 1 12.06 -22.15 18.66
C MET A 1 12.82 -21.52 17.51
N SER A 2 12.18 -21.33 16.38
CA SER A 2 12.80 -20.59 15.26
C SER A 2 12.85 -19.10 15.60
N SER A 3 13.96 -18.42 15.27
CA SER A 3 14.13 -16.99 15.49
C SER A 3 14.26 -16.25 14.16
N VAL A 4 13.77 -15.02 14.13
CA VAL A 4 13.92 -14.10 12.99
C VAL A 4 14.30 -12.71 13.49
N HIS A 5 15.35 -12.14 12.92
CA HIS A 5 15.67 -10.73 13.10
C HIS A 5 14.85 -9.94 12.08
N VAL A 6 14.09 -8.94 12.54
CA VAL A 6 13.28 -8.08 11.67
C VAL A 6 13.83 -6.68 11.71
N VAL A 7 14.22 -6.13 10.56
CA VAL A 7 14.77 -4.78 10.43
C VAL A 7 13.74 -3.89 9.72
N LEU A 8 13.18 -2.94 10.47
CA LEU A 8 12.14 -2.02 10.02
C LEU A 8 12.69 -0.59 9.91
N PRO A 9 12.15 0.27 9.04
CA PRO A 9 12.52 1.68 9.02
C PRO A 9 12.06 2.38 10.31
N ASP A 10 12.76 3.44 10.68
CA ASP A 10 12.29 4.33 11.76
C ASP A 10 10.96 4.98 11.37
N GLY A 11 10.15 5.30 12.39
CA GLY A 11 8.81 5.87 12.17
C GLY A 11 7.74 4.89 11.70
N VAL A 12 8.00 3.56 11.78
CA VAL A 12 6.98 2.53 11.47
C VAL A 12 5.73 2.67 12.34
N ASP A 13 5.85 3.21 13.56
CA ASP A 13 4.76 3.47 14.50
C ASP A 13 4.34 4.95 14.58
N ASP A 14 4.84 5.81 13.70
CA ASP A 14 4.50 7.23 13.70
C ASP A 14 3.04 7.46 13.26
N PRO A 15 2.14 7.89 14.17
CA PRO A 15 0.72 8.08 13.85
C PRO A 15 0.47 9.25 12.89
N GLU A 16 1.44 10.17 12.74
CA GLU A 16 1.37 11.28 11.79
C GLU A 16 1.75 10.84 10.35
N ARG A 17 2.35 9.64 10.22
CA ARG A 17 2.84 9.11 8.94
C ARG A 17 2.39 7.67 8.69
N PRO A 18 1.11 7.34 8.90
CA PRO A 18 0.62 5.98 8.69
C PRO A 18 0.82 5.56 7.23
N SER A 19 1.15 4.29 7.02
CA SER A 19 1.23 3.69 5.69
C SER A 19 0.77 2.24 5.72
N GLY A 20 0.33 1.74 4.56
CA GLY A 20 -0.02 0.32 4.42
C GLY A 20 1.16 -0.61 4.71
N GLY A 21 2.40 -0.20 4.32
CA GLY A 21 3.62 -0.94 4.63
C GLY A 21 3.83 -1.09 6.14
N ASN A 22 3.74 0.01 6.88
CA ASN A 22 3.91 -0.01 8.34
C ASN A 22 2.89 -0.93 9.02
N VAL A 23 1.62 -0.88 8.57
CA VAL A 23 0.56 -1.77 9.09
C VAL A 23 0.89 -3.23 8.78
N TYR A 24 1.32 -3.51 7.56
CA TYR A 24 1.71 -4.85 7.13
C TYR A 24 2.86 -5.40 8.01
N ASP A 25 3.92 -4.61 8.19
CA ASP A 25 5.09 -5.00 8.97
C ASP A 25 4.70 -5.36 10.41
N ARG A 26 3.91 -4.51 11.05
CA ARG A 26 3.43 -4.77 12.42
C ARG A 26 2.53 -6.00 12.53
N ARG A 27 1.69 -6.23 11.54
CA ARG A 27 0.85 -7.44 11.47
C ARG A 27 1.69 -8.69 11.31
N VAL A 28 2.72 -8.65 10.48
CA VAL A 28 3.65 -9.78 10.30
C VAL A 28 4.45 -10.04 11.56
N CYS A 29 5.06 -9.03 12.19
CA CYS A 29 5.82 -9.22 13.43
C CYS A 29 4.96 -9.85 14.52
N ARG A 30 3.77 -9.32 14.78
CA ARG A 30 2.84 -9.85 15.78
C ARG A 30 2.40 -11.28 15.43
N GLY A 31 1.97 -11.49 14.19
CA GLY A 31 1.47 -12.80 13.78
C GLY A 31 2.54 -13.90 13.74
N LEU A 32 3.81 -13.56 13.47
CA LEU A 32 4.93 -14.49 13.61
C LEU A 32 5.15 -14.88 15.08
N ALA A 33 5.11 -13.91 16.01
CA ALA A 33 5.21 -14.19 17.44
C ALA A 33 4.07 -15.12 17.93
N GLU A 34 2.84 -14.89 17.49
CA GLU A 34 1.68 -15.73 17.77
C GLU A 34 1.84 -17.17 17.24
N ARG A 35 2.66 -17.37 16.19
CA ARG A 35 3.01 -18.68 15.61
C ARG A 35 4.27 -19.29 16.22
N GLY A 36 4.77 -18.75 17.33
CA GLY A 36 5.89 -19.28 18.09
C GLY A 36 7.28 -18.92 17.55
N TRP A 37 7.39 -17.93 16.67
CA TRP A 37 8.68 -17.35 16.30
C TRP A 37 9.20 -16.44 17.42
N SER A 38 10.51 -16.51 17.70
CA SER A 38 11.20 -15.46 18.46
C SER A 38 11.51 -14.32 17.50
N VAL A 39 10.70 -13.25 17.53
CA VAL A 39 10.86 -12.06 16.67
C VAL A 39 11.77 -11.07 17.39
N LEU A 40 12.95 -10.84 16.81
CA LEU A 40 13.96 -9.90 17.30
C LEU A 40 13.90 -8.63 16.45
N GLU A 41 13.09 -7.65 16.88
CA GLU A 41 12.89 -6.42 16.14
C GLU A 41 14.04 -5.44 16.31
N GLY A 42 14.58 -4.96 15.18
CA GLY A 42 15.53 -3.86 15.07
C GLY A 42 14.93 -2.71 14.26
N THR A 43 15.27 -1.49 14.62
CA THR A 43 14.85 -0.28 13.90
C THR A 43 16.05 0.33 13.19
N ALA A 44 15.96 0.50 11.87
CA ALA A 44 16.97 1.19 11.06
C ALA A 44 16.66 2.71 11.03
N PRO A 45 17.30 3.54 11.86
CA PRO A 45 17.06 4.98 11.86
C PRO A 45 17.70 5.65 10.65
N GLY A 46 17.08 6.69 10.09
CA GLY A 46 17.72 7.51 9.08
C GLY A 46 16.91 7.89 7.84
N GLY A 47 15.61 7.92 7.90
CA GLY A 47 14.77 8.49 6.82
C GLY A 47 14.84 7.72 5.49
N TRP A 48 14.71 6.41 5.54
CA TRP A 48 14.73 5.53 4.37
C TRP A 48 13.60 5.86 3.37
N PRO A 49 13.86 5.76 2.05
CA PRO A 49 15.09 5.25 1.37
C PRO A 49 16.21 6.29 1.22
N ALA A 50 16.03 7.55 1.63
CA ALA A 50 17.02 8.63 1.48
C ALA A 50 18.03 8.70 2.65
N ALA A 51 18.43 7.55 3.18
CA ALA A 51 19.31 7.44 4.34
C ALA A 51 20.71 8.03 4.10
N ASP A 52 21.22 8.76 5.09
CA ASP A 52 22.57 9.31 5.10
C ASP A 52 23.65 8.26 5.41
N ARG A 53 24.93 8.69 5.36
CA ARG A 53 26.06 7.81 5.66
C ARG A 53 26.04 7.29 7.09
N ALA A 54 25.55 8.09 8.05
CA ALA A 54 25.50 7.69 9.44
C ALA A 54 24.45 6.58 9.67
N ALA A 55 23.28 6.70 9.04
CA ALA A 55 22.23 5.68 9.04
C ALA A 55 22.74 4.35 8.47
N ARG A 56 23.39 4.39 7.31
CA ARG A 56 23.99 3.21 6.67
C ARG A 56 25.08 2.57 7.54
N THR A 57 25.85 3.38 8.29
CA THR A 57 26.86 2.87 9.24
C THR A 57 26.22 2.18 10.43
N ARG A 58 25.11 2.71 10.95
CA ARG A 58 24.33 2.07 12.03
C ARG A 58 23.75 0.75 11.57
N LEU A 59 23.10 0.71 10.40
CA LEU A 59 22.58 -0.52 9.81
C LEU A 59 23.69 -1.58 9.66
N ARG A 60 24.88 -1.18 9.19
CA ARG A 60 26.01 -2.10 9.04
C ARG A 60 26.44 -2.71 10.38
N ARG A 61 26.46 -1.93 11.47
CA ARG A 61 26.79 -2.43 12.81
C ARG A 61 25.74 -3.40 13.32
N GLU A 62 24.48 -3.07 13.14
CA GLU A 62 23.36 -3.92 13.52
C GLU A 62 23.41 -5.26 12.78
N VAL A 63 23.52 -5.23 11.46
CA VAL A 63 23.64 -6.43 10.63
C VAL A 63 24.88 -7.24 11.01
N ALA A 64 26.03 -6.60 11.30
CA ALA A 64 27.27 -7.27 11.68
C ALA A 64 27.19 -7.98 13.05
N SER A 65 26.31 -7.53 13.96
CA SER A 65 26.10 -8.15 15.28
C SER A 65 25.23 -9.41 15.24
N MET A 66 24.53 -9.66 14.14
CA MET A 66 23.69 -10.85 13.99
C MET A 66 24.55 -12.09 13.78
N PRO A 67 24.20 -13.26 14.38
CA PRO A 67 24.98 -14.49 14.22
C PRO A 67 24.92 -15.03 12.80
N ASP A 68 25.98 -15.75 12.39
CA ASP A 68 26.00 -16.41 11.09
C ASP A 68 24.86 -17.44 10.97
N GLY A 69 24.25 -17.49 9.79
CA GLY A 69 23.09 -18.34 9.53
C GLY A 69 21.75 -17.78 10.08
N ALA A 70 21.77 -16.62 10.77
CA ALA A 70 20.51 -16.02 11.24
C ALA A 70 19.57 -15.68 10.08
N VAL A 71 18.28 -15.96 10.28
CA VAL A 71 17.20 -15.52 9.37
C VAL A 71 16.92 -14.05 9.64
N VAL A 72 17.00 -13.23 8.61
CA VAL A 72 16.81 -11.78 8.70
C VAL A 72 15.75 -11.35 7.70
N LEU A 73 14.67 -10.75 8.19
CA LEU A 73 13.62 -10.14 7.38
C LEU A 73 13.82 -8.63 7.39
N VAL A 74 14.06 -8.03 6.24
CA VAL A 74 14.33 -6.59 6.11
C VAL A 74 13.22 -5.95 5.28
N ASP A 75 12.68 -4.82 5.75
CA ASP A 75 11.75 -3.99 4.97
C ASP A 75 12.41 -3.50 3.68
N GLY A 76 11.63 -3.47 2.59
CA GLY A 76 12.09 -3.15 1.26
C GLY A 76 12.66 -1.74 1.10
N LEU A 77 12.17 -0.73 1.86
CA LEU A 77 12.72 0.63 1.81
C LEU A 77 14.17 0.66 2.33
N VAL A 78 14.44 -0.09 3.41
CA VAL A 78 15.79 -0.24 3.97
C VAL A 78 16.66 -1.07 3.03
N ALA A 79 16.14 -2.20 2.59
CA ALA A 79 16.88 -3.14 1.76
C ALA A 79 17.31 -2.52 0.44
N SER A 80 16.38 -1.92 -0.31
CA SER A 80 16.63 -1.35 -1.63
C SER A 80 17.61 -0.19 -1.63
N ALA A 81 17.76 0.50 -0.48
CA ALA A 81 18.61 1.68 -0.36
C ALA A 81 20.00 1.42 0.27
N ALA A 82 20.30 0.19 0.70
CA ALA A 82 21.56 -0.16 1.37
C ALA A 82 22.26 -1.41 0.76
N PRO A 83 22.46 -1.47 -0.58
CA PRO A 83 23.05 -2.64 -1.23
C PRO A 83 24.47 -2.94 -0.74
N GLU A 84 25.25 -1.92 -0.39
CA GLU A 84 26.63 -2.06 0.11
C GLU A 84 26.72 -2.64 1.53
N VAL A 85 25.58 -2.74 2.23
CA VAL A 85 25.48 -3.38 3.54
C VAL A 85 24.89 -4.77 3.45
N LEU A 86 23.76 -4.91 2.75
CA LEU A 86 22.92 -6.09 2.80
C LEU A 86 23.34 -7.16 1.78
N ALA A 87 23.79 -6.77 0.58
CA ALA A 87 24.21 -7.76 -0.41
C ALA A 87 25.44 -8.58 0.06
N PRO A 88 26.50 -7.98 0.65
CA PRO A 88 27.58 -8.77 1.25
C PRO A 88 27.13 -9.61 2.45
N ALA A 89 26.20 -9.10 3.26
CA ALA A 89 25.68 -9.80 4.43
C ALA A 89 24.91 -11.08 4.07
N ALA A 90 24.30 -11.15 2.88
CA ALA A 90 23.60 -12.33 2.37
C ALA A 90 24.53 -13.56 2.22
N GLY A 91 25.85 -13.37 2.19
CA GLY A 91 26.81 -14.49 2.19
C GLY A 91 26.92 -15.25 3.51
N ARG A 92 26.50 -14.63 4.63
CA ARG A 92 26.53 -15.24 5.96
C ARG A 92 25.17 -15.30 6.64
N LEU A 93 24.23 -14.42 6.24
CA LEU A 93 22.86 -14.36 6.79
C LEU A 93 21.88 -14.95 5.77
N ARG A 94 20.79 -15.48 6.26
CA ARG A 94 19.65 -15.91 5.48
C ARG A 94 18.72 -14.72 5.26
N LEU A 95 19.10 -13.84 4.30
CA LEU A 95 18.44 -12.57 4.05
C LEU A 95 17.12 -12.77 3.31
N CYS A 96 16.03 -12.33 3.90
CA CYS A 96 14.71 -12.21 3.28
C CYS A 96 14.33 -10.73 3.16
N VAL A 97 13.80 -10.30 2.03
CA VAL A 97 13.33 -8.93 1.83
C VAL A 97 11.81 -8.90 1.73
N LEU A 98 11.16 -8.09 2.56
CA LEU A 98 9.73 -7.82 2.51
C LEU A 98 9.50 -6.58 1.64
N LEU A 99 9.04 -6.78 0.42
CA LEU A 99 8.96 -5.73 -0.59
C LEU A 99 7.51 -5.25 -0.79
N HIS A 100 7.19 -4.08 -0.25
CA HIS A 100 5.87 -3.46 -0.38
C HIS A 100 5.64 -2.86 -1.76
N LEU A 101 6.61 -2.13 -2.30
CA LEU A 101 6.58 -1.54 -3.63
C LEU A 101 8.02 -1.48 -4.17
N PRO A 102 8.32 -2.03 -5.36
CA PRO A 102 9.65 -1.86 -5.95
C PRO A 102 9.93 -0.37 -6.19
N LEU A 103 11.03 0.14 -5.64
CA LEU A 103 11.46 1.52 -5.88
C LEU A 103 11.70 1.76 -7.37
N GLY A 104 12.30 0.77 -8.05
CA GLY A 104 12.55 0.85 -9.48
C GLY A 104 11.31 0.91 -10.37
N ALA A 105 10.12 0.57 -9.83
CA ALA A 105 8.86 0.74 -10.54
C ALA A 105 8.35 2.20 -10.49
N THR A 106 8.86 3.00 -9.55
CA THR A 106 8.40 4.39 -9.31
C THR A 106 9.38 5.44 -9.84
N THR A 107 10.52 5.02 -10.41
CA THR A 107 11.57 5.92 -10.89
C THR A 107 12.20 5.44 -12.20
N HIS A 108 12.77 6.38 -12.93
CA HIS A 108 13.65 6.13 -14.08
C HIS A 108 15.13 6.20 -13.71
N ASP A 109 15.49 6.37 -12.43
CA ASP A 109 16.86 6.41 -11.95
C ASP A 109 17.47 5.00 -11.95
N ASP A 110 18.41 4.78 -12.84
CA ASP A 110 19.11 3.49 -12.99
C ASP A 110 19.99 3.16 -11.77
N ALA A 111 20.45 4.15 -11.01
CA ALA A 111 21.20 3.90 -9.79
C ALA A 111 20.28 3.28 -8.70
N VAL A 112 19.07 3.80 -8.54
CA VAL A 112 18.05 3.24 -7.63
C VAL A 112 17.68 1.82 -8.07
N ARG A 113 17.41 1.61 -9.35
CA ARG A 113 17.09 0.28 -9.90
C ARG A 113 18.22 -0.74 -9.69
N THR A 114 19.46 -0.30 -9.92
CA THR A 114 20.65 -1.16 -9.75
C THR A 114 20.84 -1.51 -8.27
N ALA A 115 20.72 -0.53 -7.36
CA ALA A 115 20.83 -0.73 -5.92
C ALA A 115 19.81 -1.76 -5.41
N GLU A 116 18.53 -1.55 -5.73
CA GLU A 116 17.44 -2.46 -5.36
C GLU A 116 17.67 -3.86 -5.92
N ARG A 117 17.92 -3.99 -7.23
CA ARG A 117 18.20 -5.27 -7.87
C ARG A 117 19.35 -6.03 -7.21
N THR A 118 20.43 -5.32 -6.84
CA THR A 118 21.62 -5.91 -6.22
C THR A 118 21.25 -6.66 -4.93
N VAL A 119 20.46 -6.06 -4.06
CA VAL A 119 20.04 -6.70 -2.80
C VAL A 119 19.06 -7.83 -3.06
N LEU A 120 18.07 -7.60 -3.93
CA LEU A 120 17.02 -8.59 -4.17
C LEU A 120 17.55 -9.87 -4.85
N VAL A 121 18.58 -9.75 -5.70
CA VAL A 121 19.26 -10.91 -6.30
C VAL A 121 20.10 -11.67 -5.27
N ALA A 122 20.70 -10.97 -4.30
CA ALA A 122 21.48 -11.58 -3.23
C ALA A 122 20.61 -12.26 -2.15
N ALA A 123 19.36 -11.82 -1.97
CA ALA A 123 18.45 -12.33 -0.96
C ALA A 123 18.12 -13.82 -1.18
N ALA A 124 18.01 -14.57 -0.08
CA ALA A 124 17.54 -15.96 -0.08
C ALA A 124 16.08 -16.05 -0.54
N ALA A 125 15.24 -15.10 -0.10
CA ALA A 125 13.85 -14.97 -0.53
C ALA A 125 13.42 -13.51 -0.60
N VAL A 126 12.46 -13.21 -1.49
CA VAL A 126 11.76 -11.94 -1.58
C VAL A 126 10.27 -12.18 -1.35
N LEU A 127 9.70 -11.53 -0.36
CA LEU A 127 8.28 -11.54 -0.05
C LEU A 127 7.63 -10.35 -0.73
N ALA A 128 6.93 -10.60 -1.81
CA ALA A 128 6.20 -9.59 -2.58
C ALA A 128 4.76 -9.47 -2.05
N THR A 129 4.27 -8.26 -1.87
CA THR A 129 2.92 -8.01 -1.33
C THR A 129 1.81 -8.14 -2.38
N SER A 130 2.13 -8.49 -3.62
CA SER A 130 1.15 -8.77 -4.68
C SER A 130 1.71 -9.62 -5.81
N GLY A 131 0.80 -10.26 -6.56
CA GLY A 131 1.15 -10.94 -7.81
C GLY A 131 1.75 -9.99 -8.85
N TRP A 132 1.30 -8.73 -8.88
CA TRP A 132 1.89 -7.70 -9.74
C TRP A 132 3.34 -7.40 -9.38
N THR A 133 3.65 -7.22 -8.09
CA THR A 133 5.05 -7.01 -7.62
C THR A 133 5.92 -8.20 -8.02
N ARG A 134 5.45 -9.43 -7.81
CA ARG A 134 6.17 -10.63 -8.25
C ARG A 134 6.44 -10.61 -9.75
N TRP A 135 5.41 -10.40 -10.58
CA TRP A 135 5.55 -10.31 -12.03
C TRP A 135 6.58 -9.24 -12.42
N TRP A 136 6.49 -8.04 -11.82
CA TRP A 136 7.39 -6.93 -12.11
C TRP A 136 8.86 -7.29 -11.82
N LEU A 137 9.14 -7.94 -10.68
CA LEU A 137 10.48 -8.37 -10.29
C LEU A 137 11.06 -9.42 -11.25
N LEU A 138 10.25 -10.38 -11.67
CA LEU A 138 10.69 -11.41 -12.63
C LEU A 138 10.99 -10.80 -13.99
N GLU A 139 10.16 -9.88 -14.45
CA GLU A 139 10.30 -9.27 -15.78
C GLU A 139 11.46 -8.26 -15.85
N HIS A 140 11.55 -7.36 -14.87
CA HIS A 140 12.49 -6.24 -14.94
C HIS A 140 13.83 -6.52 -14.27
N TYR A 141 13.84 -7.29 -13.18
CA TYR A 141 15.08 -7.60 -12.45
C TYR A 141 15.59 -9.01 -12.71
N ARG A 142 14.82 -9.84 -13.39
CA ARG A 142 15.20 -11.22 -13.72
C ARG A 142 15.56 -12.03 -12.47
N ILE A 143 14.88 -11.82 -11.36
CA ILE A 143 15.04 -12.61 -10.16
C ILE A 143 14.48 -14.01 -10.42
N ARG A 144 15.11 -15.03 -9.87
CA ARG A 144 14.62 -16.41 -10.01
C ARG A 144 13.23 -16.55 -9.40
N ALA A 145 12.32 -17.20 -10.12
CA ALA A 145 10.90 -17.32 -9.76
C ALA A 145 10.67 -18.09 -8.44
N ASP A 146 11.57 -19.01 -8.10
CA ASP A 146 11.57 -19.82 -6.87
C ASP A 146 11.99 -19.01 -5.63
N ARG A 147 12.57 -17.81 -5.81
CA ARG A 147 12.94 -16.91 -4.71
C ARG A 147 11.92 -15.81 -4.45
N VAL A 148 10.92 -15.64 -5.30
CA VAL A 148 9.91 -14.59 -5.12
C VAL A 148 8.56 -15.19 -4.73
N HIS A 149 8.19 -14.97 -3.48
CA HIS A 149 6.97 -15.50 -2.88
C HIS A 149 5.94 -14.38 -2.71
N VAL A 150 4.67 -14.68 -2.95
CA VAL A 150 3.60 -13.70 -2.78
C VAL A 150 2.93 -13.89 -1.42
N ALA A 151 2.93 -12.85 -0.61
CA ALA A 151 2.19 -12.76 0.64
C ALA A 151 1.35 -11.49 0.61
N GLU A 152 0.16 -11.58 0.03
CA GLU A 152 -0.76 -10.43 -0.08
C GLU A 152 -1.22 -9.97 1.30
N PRO A 153 -1.40 -8.65 1.53
CA PRO A 153 -1.97 -8.13 2.77
C PRO A 153 -3.33 -8.75 3.08
N GLY A 154 -3.53 -9.14 4.31
CA GLY A 154 -4.85 -9.47 4.82
C GLY A 154 -5.68 -8.22 5.11
N VAL A 155 -6.95 -8.41 5.39
CA VAL A 155 -7.85 -7.35 5.86
C VAL A 155 -8.61 -7.83 7.08
N ASP A 156 -8.85 -6.90 8.02
CA ASP A 156 -9.69 -7.20 9.18
C ASP A 156 -11.17 -7.23 8.79
N PRO A 157 -11.97 -8.14 9.36
CA PRO A 157 -13.42 -8.06 9.25
C PRO A 157 -13.93 -6.69 9.75
N ALA A 158 -14.89 -6.13 9.05
CA ALA A 158 -15.47 -4.84 9.43
C ALA A 158 -17.01 -4.84 9.26
N PRO A 159 -17.75 -3.99 9.99
CA PRO A 159 -19.17 -3.81 9.76
C PRO A 159 -19.47 -3.32 8.34
N LEU A 160 -20.62 -3.69 7.79
CA LEU A 160 -21.12 -3.11 6.55
C LEU A 160 -21.43 -1.63 6.74
N VAL A 161 -21.05 -0.80 5.78
CA VAL A 161 -21.43 0.60 5.78
C VAL A 161 -22.80 0.76 5.10
N PRO A 162 -23.72 1.54 5.69
CA PRO A 162 -25.07 1.73 5.13
C PRO A 162 -25.04 2.60 3.87
N GLY A 163 -24.11 3.56 3.79
CA GLY A 163 -24.11 4.65 2.83
C GLY A 163 -25.22 5.66 3.06
N THR A 164 -25.17 6.81 2.40
CA THR A 164 -26.17 7.88 2.52
C THR A 164 -27.45 7.63 1.67
N GLY A 165 -27.36 6.76 0.67
CA GLY A 165 -28.40 6.60 -0.35
C GLY A 165 -28.18 7.48 -1.59
N ASP A 166 -27.72 8.72 -1.40
CA ASP A 166 -27.50 9.68 -2.48
C ASP A 166 -26.20 9.42 -3.27
N GLY A 167 -25.23 8.77 -2.62
CA GLY A 167 -23.95 8.42 -3.27
C GLY A 167 -22.96 9.58 -3.31
N ASP A 168 -23.19 10.65 -2.57
CA ASP A 168 -22.48 11.92 -2.65
C ASP A 168 -21.27 12.03 -1.73
N ARG A 169 -21.03 11.05 -0.84
CA ARG A 169 -19.91 11.03 0.10
C ARG A 169 -18.73 10.25 -0.46
N LEU A 170 -17.75 10.97 -0.99
CA LEU A 170 -16.54 10.41 -1.56
C LEU A 170 -15.42 10.37 -0.51
N LEU A 171 -14.67 9.29 -0.47
CA LEU A 171 -13.54 9.11 0.45
C LEU A 171 -12.27 8.79 -0.33
N CYS A 172 -11.19 9.52 -0.06
CA CYS A 172 -9.84 9.19 -0.50
C CYS A 172 -8.96 8.92 0.72
N VAL A 173 -8.41 7.71 0.85
CA VAL A 173 -7.50 7.36 1.95
C VAL A 173 -6.11 7.13 1.37
N ALA A 174 -5.27 8.15 1.43
CA ALA A 174 -3.90 8.11 0.92
C ALA A 174 -3.06 9.27 1.49
N ALA A 175 -1.78 9.04 1.79
CA ALA A 175 -0.87 10.12 2.11
C ALA A 175 -0.77 11.08 0.91
N LEU A 176 -0.69 12.40 1.18
CA LEU A 176 -0.59 13.40 0.12
C LEU A 176 0.84 13.41 -0.44
N THR A 177 1.03 12.58 -1.46
CA THR A 177 2.28 12.47 -2.22
C THR A 177 1.97 12.45 -3.71
N PRO A 178 2.92 12.82 -4.59
CA PRO A 178 2.69 12.85 -6.03
C PRO A 178 2.16 11.54 -6.61
N GLY A 179 2.66 10.40 -6.10
CA GLY A 179 2.24 9.07 -6.56
C GLY A 179 0.78 8.70 -6.27
N LYS A 180 0.07 9.47 -5.41
CA LYS A 180 -1.32 9.20 -5.05
C LYS A 180 -2.35 10.00 -5.87
N GLY A 181 -1.89 10.91 -6.75
CA GLY A 181 -2.73 11.54 -7.77
C GLY A 181 -3.87 12.43 -7.26
N HIS A 182 -3.68 13.09 -6.10
CA HIS A 182 -4.71 14.00 -5.56
C HIS A 182 -4.99 15.16 -6.51
N ASP A 183 -4.00 15.61 -7.25
CA ASP A 183 -4.14 16.63 -8.32
C ASP A 183 -5.07 16.17 -9.45
N THR A 184 -4.94 14.91 -9.89
CA THR A 184 -5.83 14.27 -10.86
C THR A 184 -7.26 14.16 -10.30
N LEU A 185 -7.39 13.76 -9.00
CA LEU A 185 -8.68 13.70 -8.33
C LEU A 185 -9.36 15.06 -8.28
N LEU A 186 -8.64 16.13 -7.89
CA LEU A 186 -9.18 17.49 -7.86
C LEU A 186 -9.63 17.98 -9.25
N GLY A 187 -8.85 17.70 -10.29
CA GLY A 187 -9.25 17.99 -11.66
C GLY A 187 -10.55 17.30 -12.06
N ALA A 188 -10.67 16.01 -11.72
CA ALA A 188 -11.90 15.25 -12.02
C ALA A 188 -13.11 15.73 -11.23
N LEU A 189 -12.93 16.11 -9.95
CA LEU A 189 -14.00 16.66 -9.11
C LEU A 189 -14.51 18.02 -9.62
N ALA A 190 -13.62 18.83 -10.16
CA ALA A 190 -14.00 20.10 -10.79
C ALA A 190 -14.95 19.90 -11.99
N GLU A 191 -14.70 18.89 -12.82
CA GLU A 191 -15.51 18.56 -14.01
C GLU A 191 -16.93 18.05 -13.65
N VAL A 192 -17.17 17.68 -12.38
CA VAL A 192 -18.49 17.29 -11.86
C VAL A 192 -18.99 18.28 -10.82
N GLY A 193 -18.53 19.51 -10.86
CA GLY A 193 -18.91 20.58 -9.94
C GLY A 193 -20.40 20.94 -9.95
N ASP A 194 -21.10 20.62 -11.03
CA ASP A 194 -22.55 20.79 -11.21
C ASP A 194 -23.40 19.80 -10.43
N LEU A 195 -22.79 18.71 -9.88
CA LEU A 195 -23.48 17.68 -9.13
C LEU A 195 -23.18 17.81 -7.62
N PRO A 196 -24.10 17.35 -6.73
CA PRO A 196 -23.83 17.32 -5.29
C PRO A 196 -22.81 16.23 -4.95
N TRP A 197 -21.77 16.59 -4.22
CA TRP A 197 -20.79 15.67 -3.62
C TRP A 197 -19.96 16.38 -2.56
N GLN A 198 -19.37 15.62 -1.66
CA GLN A 198 -18.32 16.02 -0.73
C GLN A 198 -17.20 15.00 -0.81
N CYS A 199 -15.95 15.41 -0.75
CA CYS A 199 -14.79 14.53 -0.80
C CYS A 199 -13.93 14.69 0.45
N LEU A 200 -13.81 13.63 1.24
CA LEU A 200 -12.93 13.57 2.40
C LEU A 200 -11.60 12.91 1.99
N CYS A 201 -10.49 13.64 2.10
CA CYS A 201 -9.15 13.15 1.86
C CYS A 201 -8.43 12.92 3.19
N VAL A 202 -8.23 11.65 3.56
CA VAL A 202 -7.59 11.21 4.80
C VAL A 202 -6.17 10.73 4.51
N GLY A 203 -5.17 11.38 5.10
CA GLY A 203 -3.77 10.98 4.95
C GLY A 203 -2.78 12.02 5.41
N SER A 204 -1.53 11.61 5.58
CA SER A 204 -0.48 12.50 6.06
C SER A 204 -0.29 13.71 5.15
N LEU A 205 -0.33 14.90 5.74
CA LEU A 205 -0.06 16.19 5.10
C LEU A 205 1.43 16.58 5.19
N ARG A 206 2.22 15.83 5.95
CA ARG A 206 3.61 16.17 6.29
C ARG A 206 4.65 15.52 5.38
N ARG A 207 4.24 14.63 4.46
CA ARG A 207 5.19 13.96 3.55
C ARG A 207 5.70 14.87 2.43
N ASP A 208 4.84 15.78 1.96
CA ASP A 208 5.15 16.77 0.93
C ASP A 208 4.29 18.02 1.17
N PRO A 209 4.72 18.93 2.08
CA PRO A 209 3.97 20.15 2.40
C PRO A 209 3.75 21.05 1.17
N ASP A 210 4.73 21.13 0.27
CA ASP A 210 4.62 21.93 -0.95
C ASP A 210 3.51 21.39 -1.87
N LEU A 211 3.35 20.08 -1.94
CA LEU A 211 2.22 19.47 -2.67
C LEU A 211 0.89 19.83 -2.02
N VAL A 212 0.80 19.78 -0.69
CA VAL A 212 -0.43 20.17 0.03
C VAL A 212 -0.84 21.60 -0.33
N ASP A 213 0.12 22.53 -0.30
CA ASP A 213 -0.14 23.93 -0.67
C ASP A 213 -0.58 24.08 -2.14
N ARG A 214 0.01 23.29 -3.05
CA ARG A 214 -0.44 23.26 -4.46
C ARG A 214 -1.87 22.74 -4.58
N LEU A 215 -2.22 21.66 -3.88
CA LEU A 215 -3.57 21.08 -3.92
C LEU A 215 -4.62 22.03 -3.34
N VAL A 216 -4.31 22.75 -2.26
CA VAL A 216 -5.19 23.77 -1.70
C VAL A 216 -5.44 24.90 -2.69
N ARG A 217 -4.41 25.38 -3.38
CA ARG A 217 -4.57 26.38 -4.45
C ARG A 217 -5.40 25.83 -5.59
N GLN A 218 -5.08 24.64 -6.09
CA GLN A 218 -5.83 23.99 -7.17
C GLN A 218 -7.32 23.84 -6.82
N ALA A 219 -7.67 23.41 -5.60
CA ALA A 219 -9.06 23.30 -5.17
C ALA A 219 -9.80 24.66 -5.20
N ARG A 220 -9.11 25.77 -4.83
CA ARG A 220 -9.66 27.13 -4.92
C ARG A 220 -9.83 27.57 -6.37
N ASP A 221 -8.82 27.40 -7.20
CA ASP A 221 -8.84 27.79 -8.60
C ASP A 221 -9.93 27.05 -9.39
N HIS A 222 -10.23 25.83 -9.00
CA HIS A 222 -11.30 25.01 -9.56
C HIS A 222 -12.69 25.26 -8.92
N GLY A 223 -12.79 26.11 -7.89
CA GLY A 223 -14.06 26.44 -7.23
C GLY A 223 -14.67 25.26 -6.40
N VAL A 224 -13.84 24.33 -5.91
CA VAL A 224 -14.28 23.14 -5.15
C VAL A 224 -13.69 23.09 -3.74
N ALA A 225 -13.07 24.15 -3.26
CA ALA A 225 -12.35 24.17 -1.99
C ALA A 225 -13.24 23.93 -0.76
N ASP A 226 -14.50 24.30 -0.80
CA ASP A 226 -15.51 24.10 0.26
C ASP A 226 -16.11 22.69 0.26
N ARG A 227 -15.79 21.88 -0.75
CA ARG A 227 -16.31 20.52 -0.93
C ARG A 227 -15.22 19.46 -0.80
N VAL A 228 -13.94 19.84 -0.74
CA VAL A 228 -12.79 18.94 -0.57
C VAL A 228 -12.13 19.20 0.77
N HIS A 229 -12.11 18.18 1.62
CA HIS A 229 -11.60 18.28 2.99
C HIS A 229 -10.32 17.47 3.17
N LEU A 230 -9.16 18.13 3.26
CA LEU A 230 -7.88 17.53 3.59
C LEU A 230 -7.74 17.47 5.12
N VAL A 231 -8.02 16.32 5.75
CA VAL A 231 -8.21 16.24 7.21
C VAL A 231 -7.00 15.69 7.97
N GLY A 232 -5.89 15.42 7.28
CA GLY A 232 -4.73 14.80 7.90
C GLY A 232 -4.89 13.28 8.11
N PRO A 233 -3.95 12.63 8.82
CA PRO A 233 -3.99 11.19 9.04
C PRO A 233 -5.08 10.82 10.05
N ARG A 234 -5.72 9.67 9.82
CA ARG A 234 -6.63 9.02 10.77
C ARG A 234 -6.26 7.55 10.89
N THR A 235 -6.39 7.00 12.08
CA THR A 235 -6.18 5.58 12.38
C THR A 235 -7.29 5.08 13.32
N GLY A 236 -7.36 3.76 13.53
CA GLY A 236 -8.34 3.17 14.45
C GLY A 236 -9.78 3.63 14.17
N ASP A 237 -10.48 4.03 15.24
CA ASP A 237 -11.89 4.44 15.19
C ASP A 237 -12.12 5.66 14.28
N GLY A 238 -11.17 6.59 14.23
CA GLY A 238 -11.29 7.78 13.36
C GLY A 238 -11.25 7.42 11.86
N LEU A 239 -10.43 6.44 11.47
CA LEU A 239 -10.43 5.91 10.11
C LEU A 239 -11.69 5.06 9.84
N ALA A 240 -12.10 4.25 10.80
CA ALA A 240 -13.32 3.45 10.68
C ALA A 240 -14.56 4.34 10.48
N ALA A 241 -14.67 5.46 11.22
CA ALA A 241 -15.73 6.45 11.03
C ALA A 241 -15.69 7.08 9.63
N SER A 242 -14.48 7.37 9.10
CA SER A 242 -14.35 7.92 7.74
C SER A 242 -14.88 6.97 6.67
N TYR A 243 -14.66 5.65 6.82
CA TYR A 243 -15.26 4.64 5.93
C TYR A 243 -16.78 4.54 6.15
N ALA A 244 -17.27 4.64 7.40
CA ALA A 244 -18.69 4.50 7.71
C ALA A 244 -19.53 5.62 7.09
N ASP A 245 -18.97 6.82 6.97
CA ASP A 245 -19.64 8.00 6.40
C ASP A 245 -19.51 8.07 4.85
N ALA A 246 -18.84 7.10 4.22
CA ALA A 246 -18.57 7.14 2.80
C ALA A 246 -19.56 6.31 1.96
N ASP A 247 -19.76 6.73 0.73
CA ASP A 247 -20.51 6.01 -0.31
C ASP A 247 -19.61 5.34 -1.34
N LEU A 248 -18.44 5.93 -1.60
CA LEU A 248 -17.47 5.47 -2.60
C LEU A 248 -16.05 5.77 -2.14
N LEU A 249 -15.17 4.77 -2.18
CA LEU A 249 -13.72 5.03 -2.10
C LEU A 249 -13.20 5.43 -3.47
N VAL A 250 -12.43 6.52 -3.56
CA VAL A 250 -11.81 7.00 -4.81
C VAL A 250 -10.31 7.08 -4.65
N LEU A 251 -9.55 6.42 -5.55
CA LEU A 251 -8.09 6.50 -5.60
C LEU A 251 -7.62 6.81 -7.02
N ALA A 252 -6.94 7.93 -7.18
CA ALA A 252 -6.34 8.36 -8.45
C ALA A 252 -4.84 8.04 -8.54
N SER A 253 -4.39 6.98 -7.84
CA SER A 253 -2.97 6.65 -7.70
C SER A 253 -2.28 6.43 -9.05
N ARG A 254 -1.02 6.88 -9.15
CA ARG A 254 -0.10 6.62 -10.26
C ARG A 254 0.68 5.32 -10.07
N PHE A 255 0.88 4.95 -8.81
CA PHE A 255 1.60 3.74 -8.42
C PHE A 255 0.92 3.08 -7.22
N GLU A 256 0.64 1.78 -7.34
CA GLU A 256 0.15 0.93 -6.25
C GLU A 256 0.57 -0.52 -6.48
N SER A 257 1.21 -1.11 -5.48
CA SER A 257 1.53 -2.54 -5.52
C SER A 257 0.33 -3.41 -5.20
N TYR A 258 -0.51 -2.98 -4.25
CA TYR A 258 -1.69 -3.72 -3.79
C TYR A 258 -2.90 -2.79 -3.54
N GLY A 259 -2.76 -1.78 -2.66
CA GLY A 259 -3.84 -0.88 -2.29
C GLY A 259 -4.69 -1.43 -1.14
N MET A 260 -4.12 -1.55 0.06
CA MET A 260 -4.81 -2.06 1.26
C MET A 260 -6.13 -1.34 1.55
N VAL A 261 -6.17 -0.04 1.34
CA VAL A 261 -7.39 0.77 1.53
C VAL A 261 -8.56 0.33 0.63
N VAL A 262 -8.26 -0.30 -0.51
CA VAL A 262 -9.27 -0.91 -1.39
C VAL A 262 -9.89 -2.14 -0.72
N THR A 263 -9.08 -3.03 -0.15
CA THR A 263 -9.60 -4.19 0.59
C THR A 263 -10.32 -3.77 1.87
N GLU A 264 -9.86 -2.70 2.54
CA GLU A 264 -10.53 -2.11 3.72
C GLU A 264 -11.92 -1.57 3.36
N ALA A 265 -12.06 -0.89 2.22
CA ALA A 265 -13.35 -0.44 1.69
C ALA A 265 -14.26 -1.63 1.34
N LEU A 266 -13.73 -2.59 0.57
CA LEU A 266 -14.48 -3.79 0.16
C LEU A 266 -14.89 -4.66 1.35
N ALA A 267 -14.08 -4.76 2.41
CA ALA A 267 -14.44 -5.44 3.66
C ALA A 267 -15.66 -4.82 4.34
N ARG A 268 -15.95 -3.56 4.05
CA ARG A 268 -17.12 -2.82 4.53
C ARG A 268 -18.28 -2.82 3.53
N GLY A 269 -18.16 -3.51 2.41
CA GLY A 269 -19.13 -3.48 1.32
C GLY A 269 -19.20 -2.13 0.61
N LEU A 270 -18.15 -1.30 0.75
CA LEU A 270 -18.03 0.00 0.11
C LEU A 270 -17.45 -0.17 -1.30
N PRO A 271 -18.14 0.27 -2.36
CA PRO A 271 -17.62 0.24 -3.73
C PRO A 271 -16.40 1.14 -3.89
N VAL A 272 -15.63 0.88 -4.94
CA VAL A 272 -14.40 1.62 -5.21
C VAL A 272 -14.34 2.16 -6.65
N LEU A 273 -13.72 3.34 -6.81
CA LEU A 273 -13.35 3.90 -8.11
C LEU A 273 -11.85 4.14 -8.07
N VAL A 274 -11.08 3.39 -8.84
CA VAL A 274 -9.62 3.43 -8.74
C VAL A 274 -8.97 3.42 -10.11
N THR A 275 -7.74 3.91 -10.18
CA THR A 275 -6.92 3.82 -11.38
C THR A 275 -6.46 2.38 -11.63
N ALA A 276 -6.34 2.00 -12.91
CA ALA A 276 -5.90 0.67 -13.34
C ALA A 276 -4.35 0.57 -13.33
N VAL A 277 -3.73 0.78 -12.16
CA VAL A 277 -2.27 0.73 -12.00
C VAL A 277 -1.83 -0.41 -11.10
N GLY A 278 -0.67 -0.97 -11.40
CA GLY A 278 -0.01 -1.96 -10.54
C GLY A 278 -0.91 -3.13 -10.17
N GLY A 279 -1.02 -3.39 -8.87
CA GLY A 279 -1.85 -4.45 -8.32
C GLY A 279 -3.34 -4.11 -8.18
N LEU A 280 -3.75 -2.83 -8.32
CA LEU A 280 -5.14 -2.41 -8.07
C LEU A 280 -6.20 -3.20 -8.84
N PRO A 281 -6.04 -3.50 -10.15
CA PRO A 281 -7.03 -4.30 -10.88
C PRO A 281 -7.27 -5.70 -10.28
N ALA A 282 -6.21 -6.32 -9.74
CA ALA A 282 -6.28 -7.62 -9.07
C ALA A 282 -6.88 -7.50 -7.66
N THR A 283 -6.52 -6.44 -6.91
CA THR A 283 -7.04 -6.16 -5.57
C THR A 283 -8.55 -5.90 -5.59
N VAL A 284 -9.03 -5.08 -6.53
CA VAL A 284 -10.48 -4.91 -6.76
C VAL A 284 -11.11 -6.27 -7.08
N GLY A 285 -10.46 -7.04 -7.94
CA GLY A 285 -10.91 -8.39 -8.30
C GLY A 285 -12.11 -8.41 -9.24
N ARG A 286 -12.65 -9.62 -9.41
CA ARG A 286 -13.90 -9.91 -10.11
C ARG A 286 -14.68 -10.96 -9.33
N LEU A 287 -15.98 -10.90 -9.41
CA LEU A 287 -16.87 -11.96 -8.95
C LEU A 287 -16.90 -13.11 -9.98
N PRO A 288 -17.42 -14.30 -9.63
CA PRO A 288 -17.50 -15.44 -10.56
C PRO A 288 -18.27 -15.15 -11.84
N ASP A 289 -19.23 -14.24 -11.81
CA ASP A 289 -20.00 -13.77 -12.97
C ASP A 289 -19.27 -12.73 -13.84
N GLY A 290 -18.03 -12.38 -13.46
CA GLY A 290 -17.22 -11.36 -14.11
C GLY A 290 -17.46 -9.92 -13.64
N THR A 291 -18.47 -9.67 -12.81
CA THR A 291 -18.78 -8.35 -12.24
C THR A 291 -17.63 -7.86 -11.37
N ARG A 292 -17.38 -6.54 -11.34
CA ARG A 292 -16.42 -5.90 -10.45
C ARG A 292 -17.12 -5.11 -9.35
N PRO A 293 -16.58 -5.09 -8.13
CA PRO A 293 -17.09 -4.29 -7.02
C PRO A 293 -16.67 -2.81 -7.12
N GLY A 294 -16.32 -2.33 -8.29
CA GLY A 294 -15.86 -0.98 -8.52
C GLY A 294 -15.57 -0.67 -9.98
N LEU A 295 -15.19 0.58 -10.21
CA LEU A 295 -14.82 1.12 -11.51
C LEU A 295 -13.29 1.26 -11.62
N LEU A 296 -12.74 0.95 -12.79
CA LEU A 296 -11.33 1.15 -13.11
C LEU A 296 -11.20 2.20 -14.22
N VAL A 297 -10.29 3.15 -14.02
CA VAL A 297 -9.99 4.21 -15.00
C VAL A 297 -8.49 4.25 -15.31
N PRO A 298 -8.04 4.79 -16.44
CA PRO A 298 -6.63 5.04 -16.69
C PRO A 298 -6.01 5.98 -15.63
N PRO A 299 -4.72 5.82 -15.29
CA PRO A 299 -4.01 6.80 -14.47
C PRO A 299 -3.79 8.11 -15.25
N ASP A 300 -3.58 9.21 -14.52
CA ASP A 300 -3.33 10.54 -15.05
C ASP A 300 -4.37 11.05 -16.07
N ASP A 301 -5.59 10.52 -15.99
CA ASP A 301 -6.71 10.89 -16.84
C ASP A 301 -7.88 11.46 -16.00
N PRO A 302 -7.86 12.77 -15.68
CA PRO A 302 -8.93 13.40 -14.92
C PRO A 302 -10.27 13.37 -15.65
N VAL A 303 -10.29 13.32 -16.99
CA VAL A 303 -11.52 13.23 -17.78
C VAL A 303 -12.18 11.87 -17.66
N ALA A 304 -11.39 10.78 -17.75
CA ALA A 304 -11.92 9.43 -17.52
C ALA A 304 -12.43 9.26 -16.09
N LEU A 305 -11.69 9.80 -15.10
CA LEU A 305 -12.09 9.78 -13.70
C LEU A 305 -13.39 10.58 -13.48
N ALA A 306 -13.51 11.78 -14.07
CA ALA A 306 -14.71 12.61 -14.02
C ALA A 306 -15.93 11.91 -14.64
N ARG A 307 -15.76 11.25 -15.78
CA ARG A 307 -16.84 10.44 -16.41
C ARG A 307 -17.32 9.32 -15.50
N ALA A 308 -16.39 8.63 -14.82
CA ALA A 308 -16.75 7.58 -13.89
C ALA A 308 -17.46 8.13 -12.65
N LEU A 309 -16.97 9.25 -12.09
CA LEU A 309 -17.63 9.97 -10.99
C LEU A 309 -19.04 10.42 -11.38
N ARG A 310 -19.20 11.04 -12.54
CA ARG A 310 -20.52 11.46 -13.03
C ARG A 310 -21.49 10.30 -13.14
N ARG A 311 -21.07 9.18 -13.74
CA ARG A 311 -21.90 7.96 -13.79
C ARG A 311 -22.30 7.47 -12.40
N TRP A 312 -21.36 7.47 -11.44
CA TRP A 312 -21.64 7.11 -10.06
C TRP A 312 -22.68 8.04 -9.43
N LEU A 313 -22.52 9.35 -9.58
CA LEU A 313 -23.36 10.36 -8.95
C LEU A 313 -24.80 10.39 -9.52
N VAL A 314 -24.96 10.15 -10.84
CA VAL A 314 -26.27 10.28 -11.50
C VAL A 314 -27.03 8.96 -11.68
N ASP A 315 -26.38 7.79 -11.49
CA ASP A 315 -26.99 6.47 -11.78
C ASP A 315 -27.20 5.63 -10.50
N PRO A 316 -28.42 5.65 -9.90
CA PRO A 316 -28.71 4.85 -8.71
C PRO A 316 -28.63 3.34 -8.96
N ALA A 317 -28.92 2.88 -10.20
CA ALA A 317 -28.85 1.46 -10.52
C ALA A 317 -27.40 0.97 -10.54
N LEU A 318 -26.47 1.77 -11.10
CA LEU A 318 -25.04 1.50 -11.02
C LEU A 318 -24.56 1.45 -9.55
N ARG A 319 -24.97 2.43 -8.72
CA ARG A 319 -24.62 2.42 -7.29
C ARG A 319 -25.10 1.15 -6.59
N GLY A 320 -26.34 0.74 -6.82
CA GLY A 320 -26.90 -0.48 -6.26
C GLY A 320 -26.12 -1.73 -6.68
N SER A 321 -25.84 -1.86 -7.98
CA SER A 321 -25.07 -2.99 -8.53
C SER A 321 -23.64 -3.06 -7.94
N LEU A 322 -22.93 -1.93 -7.85
CA LEU A 322 -21.58 -1.90 -7.31
C LEU A 322 -21.54 -2.19 -5.81
N ARG A 323 -22.53 -1.71 -5.05
CA ARG A 323 -22.67 -2.02 -3.61
C ARG A 323 -22.91 -3.51 -3.38
N GLU A 324 -23.80 -4.12 -4.16
CA GLU A 324 -24.03 -5.56 -4.06
C GLU A 324 -22.76 -6.35 -4.42
N ALA A 325 -22.08 -5.98 -5.50
CA ALA A 325 -20.82 -6.60 -5.88
C ALA A 325 -19.75 -6.45 -4.78
N ALA A 326 -19.67 -5.29 -4.10
CA ALA A 326 -18.74 -5.08 -2.99
C ALA A 326 -19.08 -5.96 -1.77
N ARG A 327 -20.37 -6.14 -1.47
CA ARG A 327 -20.83 -7.05 -0.40
C ARG A 327 -20.48 -8.51 -0.69
N VAL A 328 -20.63 -8.96 -1.93
CA VAL A 328 -20.21 -10.31 -2.34
C VAL A 328 -18.68 -10.43 -2.28
N ARG A 329 -17.94 -9.45 -2.80
CA ARG A 329 -16.45 -9.47 -2.79
C ARG A 329 -15.89 -9.55 -1.37
N ARG A 330 -16.53 -8.90 -0.40
CA ARG A 330 -16.17 -8.94 1.02
C ARG A 330 -15.98 -10.37 1.53
N THR A 331 -16.82 -11.31 1.11
CA THR A 331 -16.79 -12.70 1.61
C THR A 331 -15.60 -13.50 1.10
N THR A 332 -14.88 -13.00 0.12
CA THR A 332 -13.72 -13.66 -0.51
C THR A 332 -12.38 -13.00 -0.15
N LEU A 333 -12.39 -11.97 0.68
CA LEU A 333 -11.16 -11.31 1.12
C LEU A 333 -10.45 -12.19 2.16
N ALA A 334 -9.13 -12.33 2.01
CA ALA A 334 -8.32 -13.08 2.96
C ALA A 334 -8.02 -12.23 4.21
N GLY A 335 -8.00 -12.88 5.37
CA GLY A 335 -7.56 -12.28 6.63
C GLY A 335 -6.03 -12.33 6.78
N TRP A 336 -5.53 -11.63 7.81
CA TRP A 336 -4.10 -11.54 8.11
C TRP A 336 -3.45 -12.89 8.42
N ASP A 337 -4.19 -13.86 8.94
CA ASP A 337 -3.68 -15.22 9.18
C ASP A 337 -3.10 -15.84 7.91
N THR A 338 -3.78 -15.69 6.78
CA THR A 338 -3.30 -16.20 5.49
C THR A 338 -1.96 -15.54 5.09
N THR A 339 -1.82 -14.23 5.32
CA THR A 339 -0.58 -13.50 5.05
C THR A 339 0.56 -14.03 5.91
N VAL A 340 0.33 -14.11 7.23
CA VAL A 340 1.35 -14.52 8.20
C VAL A 340 1.75 -15.98 8.00
N ASP A 341 0.81 -16.88 7.68
CA ASP A 341 1.11 -18.29 7.36
C ASP A 341 2.03 -18.42 6.14
N ARG A 342 1.81 -17.59 5.11
CA ARG A 342 2.70 -17.56 3.93
C ARG A 342 4.09 -17.06 4.28
N VAL A 343 4.19 -15.94 5.04
CA VAL A 343 5.46 -15.40 5.51
C VAL A 343 6.20 -16.41 6.38
N SER A 344 5.53 -17.00 7.39
CA SER A 344 6.10 -18.00 8.29
C SER A 344 6.66 -19.21 7.54
N ARG A 345 5.92 -19.71 6.53
CA ARG A 345 6.37 -20.82 5.70
C ARG A 345 7.66 -20.50 4.95
N VAL A 346 7.72 -19.33 4.28
CA VAL A 346 8.92 -18.91 3.54
C VAL A 346 10.13 -18.77 4.47
N LEU A 347 9.93 -18.16 5.65
CA LEU A 347 11.01 -18.02 6.63
C LEU A 347 11.49 -19.40 7.15
N ALA A 348 10.59 -20.35 7.34
CA ALA A 348 10.93 -21.72 7.77
C ALA A 348 11.70 -22.47 6.68
N GLU A 349 11.31 -22.32 5.40
CA GLU A 349 12.03 -22.89 4.25
C GLU A 349 13.44 -22.31 4.12
N VAL A 350 13.60 -21.00 4.36
CA VAL A 350 14.91 -20.34 4.35
C VAL A 350 15.74 -20.73 5.57
N ALA A 351 15.14 -21.03 6.72
CA ALA A 351 15.83 -21.47 7.95
C ALA A 351 16.38 -22.90 7.87
N SER A 352 15.80 -23.76 7.04
CA SER A 352 16.28 -25.14 6.80
C SER A 352 17.52 -25.17 5.90
#